data_78e0b8d9bad386c8fa23b2e5e56fbd9d
#
_entry.id   78e0b8d9bad386c8fa23b2e5e56fbd9d
#
_cell.length_a   1.000
_cell.length_b   1.000
_cell.length_c   1.000
_cell.angle_alpha   90.00
_cell.angle_beta   90.00
_cell.angle_gamma   90.00
#
_symmetry.space_group_name_H-M   'P 1'
#
loop_
_entity.id
_entity.type
_entity.pdbx_description
1 polymer ?
#
loop_
_entity_poly.entity_id
_entity_poly.type
_entity_poly.pdbx_seq_one_letter_code
_entity_poly.pdbx_strand_id
1 'polypeptide(L)'
;MIRILTDSASDILPDEAEQLGVTVIPLNVTLEDGTVLRDGVDMTPTVYYGVMSRCHKLPTTSQPSPELFQRFFLEAAAAGDEVVGIFLSHELSGTCQCARLAADMANVDNVLFVDSENVCLGESLLVRLAVQLRDAGKTAGQIAATLEHAKEHLHLVAVIDDLKYLRKGGRLPAAVAVAGGMLGIKPLITIKEGKVVMAGKARGLPGAYVALFKKIEELGGISTCADALAGYTLAPREVQPIQTYLQENLGRNEALVRQIGCVIGTHAGPGAFGLAFLDEGFTF
;
A
#
# COMPACT_ATOMS: atom_id res chain seq x y z
N MET A 1 10.42 -23.66 6.12
CA MET A 1 9.28 -23.11 5.31
C MET A 1 9.65 -21.70 4.84
N ILE A 2 8.85 -21.10 3.90
CA ILE A 2 9.02 -19.69 3.53
C ILE A 2 7.94 -18.88 4.25
N ARG A 3 8.36 -17.92 5.07
CA ARG A 3 7.47 -16.94 5.72
C ARG A 3 7.42 -15.66 4.90
N ILE A 4 6.21 -15.18 4.61
CA ILE A 4 6.02 -13.87 4.00
C ILE A 4 5.78 -12.86 5.11
N LEU A 5 6.57 -11.79 5.11
CA LEU A 5 6.52 -10.68 6.07
C LEU A 5 6.23 -9.38 5.34
N THR A 6 5.35 -8.55 5.88
CA THR A 6 5.08 -7.20 5.39
C THR A 6 4.82 -6.26 6.56
N ASP A 7 4.55 -5.00 6.25
CA ASP A 7 4.11 -4.02 7.22
C ASP A 7 2.66 -3.59 7.00
N SER A 8 2.08 -2.86 7.96
CA SER A 8 0.65 -2.51 7.91
C SER A 8 0.29 -1.48 6.84
N ALA A 9 1.29 -0.83 6.20
CA ALA A 9 1.01 0.04 5.07
C ALA A 9 0.56 -0.73 3.82
N SER A 10 0.68 -2.08 3.82
CA SER A 10 0.07 -2.95 2.80
C SER A 10 -1.46 -3.02 2.90
N ASP A 11 -2.06 -2.51 3.97
CA ASP A 11 -3.50 -2.56 4.26
C ASP A 11 -4.09 -4.00 4.27
N ILE A 12 -3.25 -5.01 4.50
CA ILE A 12 -3.69 -6.39 4.73
C ILE A 12 -4.18 -6.47 6.17
N LEU A 13 -5.49 -6.73 6.32
CA LEU A 13 -6.13 -6.82 7.63
C LEU A 13 -5.79 -8.15 8.33
N PRO A 14 -5.91 -8.24 9.67
CA PRO A 14 -5.54 -9.42 10.44
C PRO A 14 -6.18 -10.73 9.95
N ASP A 15 -7.48 -10.72 9.66
CA ASP A 15 -8.20 -11.91 9.16
C ASP A 15 -7.67 -12.37 7.79
N GLU A 16 -7.35 -11.41 6.92
CA GLU A 16 -6.74 -11.69 5.61
C GLU A 16 -5.30 -12.20 5.76
N ALA A 17 -4.53 -11.59 6.66
CA ALA A 17 -3.16 -12.00 6.95
C ALA A 17 -3.10 -13.47 7.45
N GLU A 18 -4.04 -13.87 8.31
CA GLU A 18 -4.19 -15.26 8.76
C GLU A 18 -4.50 -16.19 7.59
N GLN A 19 -5.48 -15.83 6.74
CA GLN A 19 -5.85 -16.64 5.57
C GLN A 19 -4.71 -16.79 4.56
N LEU A 20 -3.92 -15.75 4.36
CA LEU A 20 -2.77 -15.74 3.46
C LEU A 20 -1.51 -16.39 4.08
N GLY A 21 -1.49 -16.64 5.37
CA GLY A 21 -0.31 -17.09 6.10
C GLY A 21 0.83 -16.06 6.02
N VAL A 22 0.50 -14.77 6.17
CA VAL A 22 1.42 -13.64 6.13
C VAL A 22 1.53 -13.01 7.52
N THR A 23 2.70 -12.56 7.89
CA THR A 23 2.89 -11.75 9.10
C THR A 23 2.93 -10.27 8.74
N VAL A 24 2.12 -9.47 9.43
CA VAL A 24 2.06 -8.01 9.25
C VAL A 24 2.63 -7.33 10.49
N ILE A 25 3.68 -6.53 10.33
CA ILE A 25 4.26 -5.71 11.40
C ILE A 25 3.55 -4.36 11.42
N PRO A 26 2.90 -3.97 12.53
CA PRO A 26 2.14 -2.72 12.59
C PRO A 26 3.06 -1.49 12.66
N LEU A 27 2.80 -0.51 11.81
CA LEU A 27 3.28 0.86 11.99
C LEU A 27 2.46 1.56 13.08
N ASN A 28 2.93 2.74 13.51
CA ASN A 28 2.25 3.52 14.53
C ASN A 28 1.59 4.77 13.96
N VAL A 29 0.45 5.13 14.54
CA VAL A 29 -0.21 6.42 14.35
C VAL A 29 -0.24 7.13 15.70
N THR A 30 0.26 8.36 15.75
CA THR A 30 0.23 9.19 16.94
C THR A 30 -0.85 10.26 16.79
N LEU A 31 -1.84 10.26 17.67
CA LEU A 31 -2.92 11.24 17.73
C LEU A 31 -2.45 12.57 18.30
N GLU A 32 -3.29 13.62 18.23
CA GLU A 32 -2.94 14.97 18.71
C GLU A 32 -2.73 15.06 20.23
N ASP A 33 -3.33 14.16 21.01
CA ASP A 33 -3.17 14.05 22.46
C ASP A 33 -1.92 13.25 22.87
N GLY A 34 -1.13 12.75 21.91
CA GLY A 34 0.05 11.94 22.13
C GLY A 34 -0.24 10.43 22.22
N THR A 35 -1.48 9.99 22.13
CA THR A 35 -1.82 8.55 22.11
C THR A 35 -1.21 7.90 20.88
N VAL A 36 -0.46 6.81 21.09
CA VAL A 36 0.15 6.00 20.02
C VAL A 36 -0.69 4.75 19.81
N LEU A 37 -1.10 4.52 18.57
CA LEU A 37 -1.93 3.40 18.15
C LEU A 37 -1.18 2.57 17.11
N ARG A 38 -1.23 1.25 17.23
CA ARG A 38 -0.72 0.32 16.22
C ARG A 38 -1.77 0.14 15.13
N ASP A 39 -1.36 0.40 13.90
CA ASP A 39 -2.23 0.31 12.72
C ASP A 39 -2.72 -1.12 12.50
N GLY A 40 -4.03 -1.28 12.27
CA GLY A 40 -4.68 -2.58 12.07
C GLY A 40 -4.81 -3.44 13.35
N VAL A 41 -4.28 -2.98 14.51
CA VAL A 41 -4.32 -3.70 15.79
C VAL A 41 -5.18 -2.99 16.84
N ASP A 42 -4.85 -1.73 17.13
CA ASP A 42 -5.51 -0.98 18.20
C ASP A 42 -6.72 -0.19 17.70
N MET A 43 -6.84 -0.02 16.39
CA MET A 43 -7.94 0.73 15.77
C MET A 43 -8.25 0.23 14.35
N THR A 44 -9.53 0.11 14.04
CA THR A 44 -9.98 -0.16 12.67
C THR A 44 -9.99 1.11 11.82
N PRO A 45 -9.82 1.00 10.49
CA PRO A 45 -9.88 2.17 9.61
C PRO A 45 -11.16 2.99 9.77
N THR A 46 -12.32 2.36 9.86
CA THR A 46 -13.61 3.03 10.04
C THR A 46 -13.65 3.91 11.28
N VAL A 47 -13.16 3.41 12.42
CA VAL A 47 -13.09 4.18 13.68
C VAL A 47 -12.07 5.30 13.54
N TYR A 48 -10.93 5.02 12.93
CA TYR A 48 -9.86 6.00 12.73
C TYR A 48 -10.30 7.24 11.97
N TYR A 49 -11.00 7.09 10.84
CA TYR A 49 -11.47 8.26 10.08
C TYR A 49 -12.45 9.12 10.88
N GLY A 50 -13.26 8.50 11.75
CA GLY A 50 -14.11 9.23 12.69
C GLY A 50 -13.32 10.02 13.75
N VAL A 51 -12.20 9.50 14.23
CA VAL A 51 -11.28 10.21 15.14
C VAL A 51 -10.56 11.32 14.39
N MET A 52 -9.95 11.01 13.24
CA MET A 52 -9.18 11.95 12.42
C MET A 52 -10.00 13.18 12.02
N SER A 53 -11.30 13.01 11.74
CA SER A 53 -12.19 14.11 11.36
C SER A 53 -12.43 15.13 12.47
N ARG A 54 -12.16 14.76 13.73
CA ARG A 54 -12.33 15.60 14.94
C ARG A 54 -11.02 16.20 15.43
N CYS A 55 -9.88 15.76 14.92
CA CYS A 55 -8.58 16.27 15.30
C CYS A 55 -8.37 17.68 14.73
N HIS A 56 -7.91 18.61 15.57
CA HIS A 56 -7.48 19.96 15.16
C HIS A 56 -6.09 19.92 14.53
N LYS A 57 -5.21 19.07 15.06
CA LYS A 57 -3.89 18.78 14.51
C LYS A 57 -3.91 17.39 13.90
N LEU A 58 -3.44 17.28 12.66
CA LEU A 58 -3.39 15.98 11.98
C LEU A 58 -2.52 14.99 12.75
N PRO A 59 -2.95 13.71 12.84
CA PRO A 59 -2.12 12.64 13.35
C PRO A 59 -0.81 12.51 12.56
N THR A 60 0.18 11.88 13.16
CA THR A 60 1.47 11.56 12.52
C THR A 60 1.71 10.07 12.53
N THR A 61 2.59 9.59 11.66
CA THR A 61 2.92 8.17 11.57
C THR A 61 4.39 7.94 11.85
N SER A 62 4.73 6.75 12.35
CA SER A 62 6.10 6.32 12.52
C SER A 62 6.26 4.84 12.16
N GLN A 63 7.47 4.47 11.73
CA GLN A 63 7.87 3.10 11.49
C GLN A 63 7.76 2.25 12.76
N PRO A 64 7.71 0.90 12.65
CA PRO A 64 7.76 -0.02 13.78
C PRO A 64 9.10 0.09 14.51
N SER A 65 9.18 -0.41 15.75
CA SER A 65 10.45 -0.54 16.43
C SER A 65 11.27 -1.71 15.88
N PRO A 66 12.62 -1.61 15.87
CA PRO A 66 13.50 -2.70 15.38
C PRO A 66 13.29 -4.02 16.13
N GLU A 67 12.92 -3.95 17.41
CA GLU A 67 12.72 -5.14 18.26
C GLU A 67 11.59 -6.04 17.77
N LEU A 68 10.56 -5.46 17.14
CA LEU A 68 9.45 -6.24 16.56
C LEU A 68 9.94 -7.10 15.40
N PHE A 69 10.75 -6.53 14.51
CA PHE A 69 11.37 -7.25 13.40
C PHE A 69 12.39 -8.28 13.91
N GLN A 70 13.26 -7.88 14.83
CA GLN A 70 14.30 -8.74 15.39
C GLN A 70 13.70 -10.02 16.00
N ARG A 71 12.64 -9.87 16.81
CA ARG A 71 11.96 -11.03 17.40
C ARG A 71 11.44 -11.99 16.33
N PHE A 72 10.78 -11.47 15.29
CA PHE A 72 10.28 -12.29 14.19
C PHE A 72 11.40 -13.02 13.44
N PHE A 73 12.49 -12.34 13.15
CA PHE A 73 13.62 -12.93 12.44
C PHE A 73 14.33 -14.01 13.24
N LEU A 74 14.51 -13.81 14.56
CA LEU A 74 15.07 -14.84 15.45
C LEU A 74 14.16 -16.05 15.54
N GLU A 75 12.84 -15.88 15.63
CA GLU A 75 11.87 -16.98 15.63
C GLU A 75 11.93 -17.77 14.29
N ALA A 76 12.01 -17.08 13.16
CA ALA A 76 12.13 -17.71 11.85
C ALA A 76 13.43 -18.50 11.72
N ALA A 77 14.56 -17.90 12.11
CA ALA A 77 15.87 -18.54 12.07
C ALA A 77 15.95 -19.79 12.98
N ALA A 78 15.39 -19.72 14.19
CA ALA A 78 15.31 -20.85 15.11
C ALA A 78 14.48 -22.01 14.56
N ALA A 79 13.47 -21.72 13.72
CA ALA A 79 12.65 -22.72 13.04
C ALA A 79 13.30 -23.26 11.75
N GLY A 80 14.41 -22.69 11.29
CA GLY A 80 15.03 -23.01 10.00
C GLY A 80 14.21 -22.53 8.80
N ASP A 81 13.40 -21.48 8.98
CA ASP A 81 12.57 -20.89 7.95
C ASP A 81 13.31 -19.77 7.21
N GLU A 82 13.06 -19.64 5.91
CA GLU A 82 13.44 -18.45 5.13
C GLU A 82 12.36 -17.39 5.21
N VAL A 83 12.73 -16.12 5.13
CA VAL A 83 11.80 -15.00 5.15
C VAL A 83 11.90 -14.20 3.85
N VAL A 84 10.76 -13.88 3.25
CA VAL A 84 10.65 -12.85 2.20
C VAL A 84 9.90 -11.68 2.81
N GLY A 85 10.62 -10.59 3.11
CA GLY A 85 10.08 -9.36 3.70
C GLY A 85 9.80 -8.34 2.61
N ILE A 86 8.54 -7.94 2.46
CA ILE A 86 8.05 -6.99 1.46
C ILE A 86 7.53 -5.77 2.22
N PHE A 87 8.09 -4.60 1.97
CA PHE A 87 7.80 -3.39 2.75
C PHE A 87 7.45 -2.22 1.86
N LEU A 88 6.71 -1.25 2.44
CA LEU A 88 6.44 0.00 1.73
C LEU A 88 7.73 0.70 1.30
N SER A 89 7.63 1.51 0.25
CA SER A 89 8.75 2.24 -0.35
C SER A 89 9.64 2.95 0.68
N HIS A 90 10.96 2.77 0.54
CA HIS A 90 11.97 3.47 1.34
C HIS A 90 11.94 4.99 1.17
N GLU A 91 11.42 5.49 0.05
CA GLU A 91 11.23 6.93 -0.21
C GLU A 91 10.06 7.52 0.60
N LEU A 92 9.15 6.68 1.10
CA LEU A 92 7.99 7.09 1.88
C LEU A 92 8.14 6.82 3.38
N SER A 93 8.97 5.82 3.75
CA SER A 93 9.17 5.43 5.15
C SER A 93 10.50 4.74 5.38
N GLY A 94 11.07 4.88 6.57
CA GLY A 94 12.24 4.13 7.01
C GLY A 94 11.99 2.67 7.40
N THR A 95 10.79 2.12 7.17
CA THR A 95 10.39 0.78 7.63
C THR A 95 11.28 -0.32 7.04
N CYS A 96 11.52 -0.31 5.73
CA CYS A 96 12.40 -1.30 5.09
C CYS A 96 13.83 -1.25 5.66
N GLN A 97 14.37 -0.05 5.87
CA GLN A 97 15.69 0.13 6.47
C GLN A 97 15.73 -0.33 7.93
N CYS A 98 14.66 -0.08 8.68
CA CYS A 98 14.51 -0.55 10.05
C CYS A 98 14.52 -2.10 10.12
N ALA A 99 13.81 -2.76 9.19
CA ALA A 99 13.79 -4.21 9.10
C ALA A 99 15.17 -4.79 8.76
N ARG A 100 15.91 -4.18 7.82
CA ARG A 100 17.30 -4.57 7.49
C ARG A 100 18.23 -4.45 8.70
N LEU A 101 18.19 -3.32 9.40
CA LEU A 101 18.96 -3.09 10.61
C LEU A 101 18.63 -4.13 11.69
N ALA A 102 17.35 -4.49 11.84
CA ALA A 102 16.94 -5.51 12.82
C ALA A 102 17.47 -6.91 12.47
N ALA A 103 17.57 -7.27 11.19
CA ALA A 103 18.18 -8.52 10.75
C ALA A 103 19.70 -8.55 11.03
N ASP A 104 20.39 -7.44 10.75
CA ASP A 104 21.81 -7.27 11.07
C ASP A 104 22.05 -7.40 12.60
N MET A 105 21.22 -6.75 13.42
CA MET A 105 21.30 -6.85 14.89
C MET A 105 20.99 -8.26 15.41
N ALA A 106 20.12 -9.01 14.72
CA ALA A 106 19.82 -10.41 15.04
C ALA A 106 20.90 -11.38 14.53
N ASN A 107 21.82 -10.91 13.69
CA ASN A 107 22.84 -11.71 13.01
C ASN A 107 22.21 -12.90 12.27
N VAL A 108 21.16 -12.65 11.50
CA VAL A 108 20.47 -13.63 10.66
C VAL A 108 20.70 -13.33 9.17
N ASP A 109 20.80 -14.39 8.36
CA ASP A 109 21.04 -14.32 6.91
C ASP A 109 19.94 -14.99 6.07
N ASN A 110 18.89 -15.46 6.73
CA ASN A 110 17.77 -16.17 6.12
C ASN A 110 16.62 -15.23 5.65
N VAL A 111 16.89 -13.93 5.44
CA VAL A 111 15.89 -12.92 5.08
C VAL A 111 16.22 -12.28 3.73
N LEU A 112 15.29 -12.34 2.80
CA LEU A 112 15.31 -11.58 1.54
C LEU A 112 14.39 -10.37 1.68
N PHE A 113 14.91 -9.20 1.37
CA PHE A 113 14.20 -7.93 1.48
C PHE A 113 13.80 -7.41 0.11
N VAL A 114 12.53 -7.18 -0.08
CA VAL A 114 11.94 -6.52 -1.25
C VAL A 114 11.41 -5.16 -0.82
N ASP A 115 11.99 -4.09 -1.34
CA ASP A 115 11.38 -2.78 -1.29
C ASP A 115 10.29 -2.74 -2.39
N SER A 116 9.05 -2.58 -2.00
CA SER A 116 7.95 -2.59 -2.97
C SER A 116 8.01 -1.43 -3.96
N GLU A 117 8.80 -0.39 -3.66
CA GLU A 117 8.75 0.91 -4.35
C GLU A 117 7.31 1.42 -4.53
N ASN A 118 6.45 0.96 -3.69
CA ASN A 118 5.02 1.23 -3.70
C ASN A 118 4.50 1.34 -2.25
N VAL A 119 3.19 1.40 -2.10
CA VAL A 119 2.50 1.53 -0.82
C VAL A 119 1.07 1.04 -0.96
N CYS A 120 0.41 0.71 0.16
CA CYS A 120 -1.02 0.43 0.17
C CYS A 120 -1.39 -0.74 -0.76
N LEU A 121 -2.31 -0.51 -1.67
CA LEU A 121 -2.79 -1.51 -2.63
C LEU A 121 -1.67 -2.09 -3.49
N GLY A 122 -0.67 -1.29 -3.87
CA GLY A 122 0.46 -1.74 -4.68
C GLY A 122 1.38 -2.69 -3.90
N GLU A 123 1.73 -2.33 -2.67
CA GLU A 123 2.47 -3.22 -1.77
C GLU A 123 1.69 -4.51 -1.52
N SER A 124 0.39 -4.39 -1.26
CA SER A 124 -0.50 -5.54 -1.08
C SER A 124 -0.51 -6.51 -2.26
N LEU A 125 -0.49 -5.99 -3.50
CA LEU A 125 -0.41 -6.84 -4.70
C LEU A 125 0.87 -7.67 -4.73
N LEU A 126 2.02 -7.07 -4.39
CA LEU A 126 3.29 -7.81 -4.31
C LEU A 126 3.26 -8.87 -3.22
N VAL A 127 2.67 -8.58 -2.06
CA VAL A 127 2.51 -9.57 -0.99
C VAL A 127 1.63 -10.74 -1.45
N ARG A 128 0.52 -10.48 -2.12
CA ARG A 128 -0.36 -11.53 -2.66
C ARG A 128 0.33 -12.35 -3.73
N LEU A 129 1.10 -11.72 -4.61
CA LEU A 129 1.92 -12.40 -5.61
C LEU A 129 2.97 -13.31 -4.94
N ALA A 130 3.63 -12.83 -3.88
CA ALA A 130 4.57 -13.65 -3.10
C ALA A 130 3.91 -14.88 -2.49
N VAL A 131 2.68 -14.74 -1.98
CA VAL A 131 1.89 -15.86 -1.43
C VAL A 131 1.57 -16.87 -2.54
N GLN A 132 1.10 -16.41 -3.71
CA GLN A 132 0.81 -17.30 -4.84
C GLN A 132 2.06 -18.09 -5.28
N LEU A 133 3.22 -17.42 -5.36
CA LEU A 133 4.49 -18.05 -5.72
C LEU A 133 4.97 -19.04 -4.66
N ARG A 134 4.84 -18.71 -3.37
CA ARG A 134 5.15 -19.61 -2.25
C ARG A 134 4.29 -20.87 -2.33
N ASP A 135 2.99 -20.71 -2.52
CA ASP A 135 2.01 -21.81 -2.57
C ASP A 135 2.19 -22.67 -3.83
N ALA A 136 2.76 -22.08 -4.90
CA ALA A 136 3.22 -22.80 -6.10
C ALA A 136 4.59 -23.49 -5.92
N GLY A 137 5.18 -23.47 -4.71
CA GLY A 137 6.43 -24.16 -4.38
C GLY A 137 7.70 -23.46 -4.88
N LYS A 138 7.66 -22.17 -5.19
CA LYS A 138 8.86 -21.39 -5.56
C LYS A 138 9.77 -21.20 -4.35
N THR A 139 11.08 -21.14 -4.59
CA THR A 139 12.05 -20.79 -3.56
C THR A 139 11.98 -19.30 -3.18
N ALA A 140 12.47 -18.93 -2.00
CA ALA A 140 12.52 -17.54 -1.55
C ALA A 140 13.25 -16.62 -2.56
N GLY A 141 14.36 -17.09 -3.14
CA GLY A 141 15.07 -16.37 -4.19
C GLY A 141 14.28 -16.18 -5.47
N GLN A 142 13.50 -17.20 -5.90
CA GLN A 142 12.62 -17.07 -7.06
C GLN A 142 11.47 -16.10 -6.80
N ILE A 143 10.89 -16.15 -5.60
CA ILE A 143 9.85 -15.20 -5.18
C ILE A 143 10.40 -13.76 -5.26
N ALA A 144 11.52 -13.49 -4.59
CA ALA A 144 12.12 -12.15 -4.59
C ALA A 144 12.43 -11.66 -6.01
N ALA A 145 13.02 -12.50 -6.88
CA ALA A 145 13.32 -12.14 -8.27
C ALA A 145 12.05 -11.83 -9.08
N THR A 146 10.98 -12.61 -8.90
CA THR A 146 9.71 -12.33 -9.59
C THR A 146 9.07 -11.03 -9.10
N LEU A 147 9.16 -10.73 -7.80
CA LEU A 147 8.66 -9.47 -7.26
C LEU A 147 9.45 -8.26 -7.77
N GLU A 148 10.78 -8.36 -7.90
CA GLU A 148 11.59 -7.30 -8.51
C GLU A 148 11.18 -7.01 -9.96
N HIS A 149 10.89 -8.05 -10.75
CA HIS A 149 10.34 -7.88 -12.09
C HIS A 149 8.92 -7.28 -12.07
N ALA A 150 8.06 -7.76 -11.17
CA ALA A 150 6.67 -7.29 -11.08
C ALA A 150 6.59 -5.78 -10.75
N LYS A 151 7.56 -5.22 -10.02
CA LYS A 151 7.59 -3.78 -9.69
C LYS A 151 7.65 -2.89 -10.93
N GLU A 152 8.28 -3.35 -12.02
CA GLU A 152 8.39 -2.61 -13.29
C GLU A 152 7.03 -2.43 -13.97
N HIS A 153 6.09 -3.33 -13.67
CA HIS A 153 4.74 -3.40 -14.21
C HIS A 153 3.65 -2.97 -13.21
N LEU A 154 4.06 -2.66 -11.97
CA LEU A 154 3.12 -2.34 -10.91
C LEU A 154 2.73 -0.87 -10.91
N HIS A 155 1.44 -0.63 -11.02
CA HIS A 155 0.88 0.71 -10.99
C HIS A 155 -0.12 0.88 -9.85
N LEU A 156 -0.05 2.02 -9.19
CA LEU A 156 -1.07 2.54 -8.28
C LEU A 156 -1.54 3.89 -8.82
N VAL A 157 -2.82 4.03 -9.11
CA VAL A 157 -3.44 5.31 -9.48
C VAL A 157 -4.53 5.63 -8.49
N ALA A 158 -4.44 6.81 -7.87
CA ALA A 158 -5.40 7.23 -6.86
C ALA A 158 -5.90 8.66 -7.10
N VAL A 159 -7.17 8.88 -6.79
CA VAL A 159 -7.80 10.19 -6.70
C VAL A 159 -7.72 10.64 -5.25
N ILE A 160 -7.22 11.85 -5.04
CA ILE A 160 -7.10 12.47 -3.72
C ILE A 160 -8.10 13.60 -3.62
N ASP A 161 -8.75 13.73 -2.47
CA ASP A 161 -9.70 14.81 -2.24
C ASP A 161 -8.97 16.14 -1.92
N ASP A 162 -7.97 16.08 -1.05
CA ASP A 162 -7.19 17.24 -0.62
C ASP A 162 -5.72 16.87 -0.41
N LEU A 163 -4.83 17.44 -1.22
CA LEU A 163 -3.38 17.22 -1.14
C LEU A 163 -2.73 17.73 0.16
N LYS A 164 -3.50 18.47 1.00
CA LYS A 164 -2.96 18.99 2.28
C LYS A 164 -2.45 17.86 3.19
N TYR A 165 -3.07 16.69 3.14
CA TYR A 165 -2.67 15.53 3.98
C TYR A 165 -1.31 15.01 3.55
N LEU A 166 -1.11 14.72 2.26
CA LEU A 166 0.18 14.32 1.70
C LEU A 166 1.27 15.37 1.95
N ARG A 167 0.94 16.66 1.78
CA ARG A 167 1.88 17.75 1.99
C ARG A 167 2.29 17.90 3.45
N LYS A 168 1.30 17.92 4.38
CA LYS A 168 1.58 18.06 5.81
C LYS A 168 2.32 16.84 6.36
N GLY A 169 2.03 15.65 5.80
CA GLY A 169 2.74 14.42 6.11
C GLY A 169 4.15 14.33 5.51
N GLY A 170 4.54 15.26 4.64
CA GLY A 170 5.86 15.27 3.99
C GLY A 170 6.04 14.20 2.89
N ARG A 171 4.96 13.55 2.41
CA ARG A 171 4.97 12.51 1.37
C ARG A 171 4.62 13.05 -0.01
N LEU A 172 4.39 14.37 -0.13
CA LEU A 172 4.28 15.04 -1.42
C LEU A 172 5.55 15.87 -1.65
N PRO A 173 6.29 15.70 -2.78
CA PRO A 173 7.47 16.48 -3.08
C PRO A 173 7.19 18.00 -3.04
N ALA A 174 8.10 18.77 -2.46
CA ALA A 174 7.95 20.21 -2.30
C ALA A 174 7.79 20.96 -3.64
N ALA A 175 8.32 20.40 -4.73
CA ALA A 175 8.19 20.96 -6.09
C ALA A 175 6.77 20.83 -6.67
N VAL A 176 5.91 20.03 -6.07
CA VAL A 176 4.50 19.95 -6.49
C VAL A 176 3.80 21.22 -6.01
N ALA A 177 3.62 22.16 -6.91
CA ALA A 177 2.83 23.36 -6.65
C ALA A 177 1.37 22.93 -6.40
N VAL A 178 0.98 22.89 -5.14
CA VAL A 178 -0.42 22.79 -4.76
C VAL A 178 -1.02 24.15 -5.07
N ALA A 179 -1.60 24.30 -6.26
CA ALA A 179 -2.47 25.43 -6.53
C ALA A 179 -3.57 25.41 -5.46
N GLY A 180 -3.53 26.39 -4.57
CA GLY A 180 -4.42 26.48 -3.42
C GLY A 180 -5.84 26.22 -3.85
N GLY A 181 -6.50 25.27 -3.18
CA GLY A 181 -7.92 24.96 -3.15
C GLY A 181 -8.78 25.43 -4.33
N MET A 182 -8.51 24.98 -5.54
CA MET A 182 -9.49 25.16 -6.61
C MET A 182 -10.71 24.29 -6.29
N LEU A 183 -11.78 24.92 -5.92
CA LEU A 183 -13.04 24.26 -5.57
C LEU A 183 -13.45 23.26 -6.66
N GLY A 184 -13.56 21.99 -6.28
CA GLY A 184 -13.98 20.90 -7.15
C GLY A 184 -12.91 20.28 -8.04
N ILE A 185 -11.61 20.63 -7.89
CA ILE A 185 -10.51 19.93 -8.55
C ILE A 185 -10.15 18.69 -7.75
N LYS A 186 -10.04 17.55 -8.42
CA LYS A 186 -9.61 16.25 -7.90
C LYS A 186 -8.24 15.90 -8.46
N PRO A 187 -7.17 15.96 -7.66
CA PRO A 187 -5.85 15.49 -8.05
C PRO A 187 -5.83 13.98 -8.28
N LEU A 188 -5.12 13.54 -9.32
CA LEU A 188 -4.72 12.16 -9.51
C LEU A 188 -3.24 12.04 -9.17
N ILE A 189 -2.89 11.01 -8.42
CA ILE A 189 -1.52 10.65 -8.10
C ILE A 189 -1.21 9.23 -8.58
N THR A 190 0.07 8.96 -8.75
CA THR A 190 0.62 7.61 -8.93
C THR A 190 1.92 7.50 -8.12
N ILE A 191 2.44 6.28 -8.02
CA ILE A 191 3.78 6.05 -7.46
C ILE A 191 4.74 5.86 -8.64
N LYS A 192 5.86 6.55 -8.60
CA LYS A 192 6.94 6.39 -9.56
C LYS A 192 8.28 6.46 -8.83
N GLU A 193 9.13 5.45 -9.06
CA GLU A 193 10.42 5.33 -8.36
C GLU A 193 10.25 5.46 -6.83
N GLY A 194 9.24 4.80 -6.28
CA GLY A 194 8.91 4.82 -4.86
C GLY A 194 8.29 6.11 -4.32
N LYS A 195 8.05 7.14 -5.12
CA LYS A 195 7.59 8.48 -4.71
C LYS A 195 6.18 8.75 -5.20
N VAL A 196 5.42 9.53 -4.40
CA VAL A 196 4.14 10.08 -4.85
C VAL A 196 4.39 11.15 -5.91
N VAL A 197 3.82 10.97 -7.10
CA VAL A 197 3.87 11.95 -8.17
C VAL A 197 2.48 12.30 -8.68
N MET A 198 2.34 13.51 -9.23
CA MET A 198 1.09 13.92 -9.85
C MET A 198 0.90 13.20 -11.19
N ALA A 199 -0.20 12.46 -11.32
CA ALA A 199 -0.59 11.78 -12.55
C ALA A 199 -1.59 12.59 -13.40
N GLY A 200 -2.22 13.60 -12.78
CA GLY A 200 -3.21 14.44 -13.45
C GLY A 200 -4.07 15.23 -12.48
N LYS A 201 -5.09 15.85 -13.03
CA LYS A 201 -6.14 16.54 -12.27
C LYS A 201 -7.45 16.51 -13.07
N ALA A 202 -8.57 16.44 -12.37
CA ALA A 202 -9.90 16.45 -12.97
C ALA A 202 -10.84 17.38 -12.23
N ARG A 203 -11.96 17.72 -12.84
CA ARG A 203 -12.99 18.54 -12.21
C ARG A 203 -14.16 17.66 -11.77
N GLY A 204 -14.46 17.67 -10.49
CA GLY A 204 -15.53 16.85 -9.89
C GLY A 204 -15.24 15.36 -9.90
N LEU A 205 -16.10 14.59 -9.23
CA LEU A 205 -15.96 13.14 -9.17
C LEU A 205 -16.13 12.43 -10.52
N PRO A 206 -17.13 12.79 -11.37
CA PRO A 206 -17.27 12.15 -12.68
C PRO A 206 -16.01 12.33 -13.55
N GLY A 207 -15.45 13.54 -13.57
CA GLY A 207 -14.22 13.80 -14.29
C GLY A 207 -13.02 13.03 -13.73
N ALA A 208 -12.97 12.81 -12.41
CA ALA A 208 -11.92 12.04 -11.76
C ALA A 208 -11.92 10.57 -12.18
N TYR A 209 -13.10 9.93 -12.29
CA TYR A 209 -13.20 8.55 -12.78
C TYR A 209 -12.76 8.45 -14.25
N VAL A 210 -13.21 9.36 -15.11
CA VAL A 210 -12.77 9.38 -16.52
C VAL A 210 -11.24 9.51 -16.61
N ALA A 211 -10.65 10.40 -15.82
CA ALA A 211 -9.21 10.60 -15.81
C ALA A 211 -8.45 9.38 -15.22
N LEU A 212 -9.04 8.70 -14.22
CA LEU A 212 -8.49 7.47 -13.63
C LEU A 212 -8.45 6.36 -14.70
N PHE A 213 -9.57 6.09 -15.38
CA PHE A 213 -9.64 5.03 -16.38
C PHE A 213 -8.73 5.31 -17.59
N LYS A 214 -8.72 6.57 -18.06
CA LYS A 214 -7.77 6.97 -19.10
C LYS A 214 -6.31 6.76 -18.66
N LYS A 215 -5.99 7.01 -17.38
CA LYS A 215 -4.64 6.78 -16.86
C LYS A 215 -4.28 5.30 -16.80
N ILE A 216 -5.21 4.42 -16.50
CA ILE A 216 -5.02 2.95 -16.55
C ILE A 216 -4.64 2.53 -17.98
N GLU A 217 -5.39 3.00 -18.99
CA GLU A 217 -5.09 2.70 -20.39
C GLU A 217 -3.71 3.24 -20.82
N GLU A 218 -3.37 4.47 -20.41
CA GLU A 218 -2.05 5.08 -20.67
C GLU A 218 -0.88 4.31 -20.04
N LEU A 219 -1.14 3.57 -18.97
CA LEU A 219 -0.17 2.74 -18.25
C LEU A 219 -0.11 1.30 -18.76
N GLY A 220 -0.77 0.99 -19.88
CA GLY A 220 -0.68 -0.31 -20.52
C GLY A 220 -1.83 -1.26 -20.20
N GLY A 221 -2.94 -0.76 -19.65
CA GLY A 221 -4.10 -1.58 -19.29
C GLY A 221 -3.87 -2.43 -18.03
N ILE A 222 -4.79 -3.35 -17.76
CA ILE A 222 -4.73 -4.22 -16.58
C ILE A 222 -4.50 -5.66 -16.99
N SER A 223 -3.41 -6.27 -16.53
CA SER A 223 -3.10 -7.68 -16.77
C SER A 223 -4.24 -8.58 -16.28
N THR A 224 -4.56 -9.60 -17.09
CA THR A 224 -5.50 -10.65 -16.68
C THR A 224 -4.83 -11.76 -15.86
N CYS A 225 -3.50 -11.76 -15.76
CA CYS A 225 -2.72 -12.78 -15.07
C CYS A 225 -2.63 -12.55 -13.55
N ALA A 226 -2.95 -11.34 -13.07
CA ALA A 226 -2.83 -10.98 -11.66
C ALA A 226 -4.09 -10.29 -11.14
N ASP A 227 -4.22 -10.21 -9.82
CA ASP A 227 -5.29 -9.47 -9.16
C ASP A 227 -5.19 -7.97 -9.46
N ALA A 228 -6.32 -7.27 -9.32
CA ALA A 228 -6.38 -5.83 -9.22
C ALA A 228 -7.07 -5.47 -7.89
N LEU A 229 -6.52 -4.47 -7.18
CA LEU A 229 -7.02 -4.06 -5.87
C LEU A 229 -7.55 -2.65 -5.92
N ALA A 230 -8.83 -2.48 -5.56
CA ALA A 230 -9.45 -1.17 -5.38
C ALA A 230 -9.50 -0.81 -3.90
N GLY A 231 -9.30 0.46 -3.58
CA GLY A 231 -9.34 0.93 -2.20
C GLY A 231 -9.98 2.29 -2.04
N TYR A 232 -10.53 2.53 -0.86
CA TYR A 232 -11.20 3.78 -0.48
C TYR A 232 -10.88 4.14 0.97
N THR A 233 -10.96 5.41 1.32
CA THR A 233 -10.76 5.86 2.70
C THR A 233 -12.05 5.99 3.49
N LEU A 234 -13.10 6.61 2.95
CA LEU A 234 -14.34 6.86 3.69
C LEU A 234 -15.49 5.93 3.35
N ALA A 235 -15.82 5.77 2.09
CA ALA A 235 -17.04 5.10 1.70
C ALA A 235 -16.84 4.13 0.53
N PRO A 236 -17.32 2.87 0.64
CA PRO A 236 -17.16 1.87 -0.42
C PRO A 236 -17.79 2.28 -1.76
N ARG A 237 -18.78 3.19 -1.75
CA ARG A 237 -19.38 3.75 -2.99
C ARG A 237 -18.34 4.45 -3.89
N GLU A 238 -17.22 4.90 -3.32
CA GLU A 238 -16.14 5.57 -4.06
C GLU A 238 -15.42 4.63 -5.04
N VAL A 239 -15.47 3.33 -4.82
CA VAL A 239 -14.87 2.34 -5.71
C VAL A 239 -15.87 1.58 -6.59
N GLN A 240 -17.17 1.83 -6.45
CA GLN A 240 -18.19 1.19 -7.31
C GLN A 240 -17.96 1.42 -8.81
N PRO A 241 -17.64 2.64 -9.30
CA PRO A 241 -17.33 2.85 -10.71
C PRO A 241 -16.08 2.08 -11.17
N ILE A 242 -15.09 1.88 -10.28
CA ILE A 242 -13.90 1.07 -10.58
C ILE A 242 -14.31 -0.40 -10.73
N GLN A 243 -15.13 -0.93 -9.83
CA GLN A 243 -15.63 -2.30 -9.93
C GLN A 243 -16.42 -2.53 -11.22
N THR A 244 -17.28 -1.59 -11.59
CA THR A 244 -18.02 -1.64 -12.86
C THR A 244 -17.07 -1.65 -14.05
N TYR A 245 -16.07 -0.76 -14.06
CA TYR A 245 -15.04 -0.73 -15.11
C TYR A 245 -14.31 -2.06 -15.25
N LEU A 246 -13.89 -2.67 -14.13
CA LEU A 246 -13.20 -3.96 -14.14
C LEU A 246 -14.10 -5.09 -14.63
N GLN A 247 -15.38 -5.07 -14.27
CA GLN A 247 -16.36 -6.05 -14.73
C GLN A 247 -16.61 -5.94 -16.24
N GLU A 248 -16.82 -4.73 -16.75
CA GLU A 248 -17.15 -4.48 -18.17
C GLU A 248 -15.96 -4.74 -19.09
N ASN A 249 -14.74 -4.39 -18.68
CA ASN A 249 -13.56 -4.46 -19.54
C ASN A 249 -12.74 -5.74 -19.38
N LEU A 250 -12.77 -6.37 -18.20
CA LEU A 250 -11.95 -7.56 -17.89
C LEU A 250 -12.79 -8.82 -17.63
N GLY A 251 -14.12 -8.72 -17.63
CA GLY A 251 -14.99 -9.83 -17.26
C GLY A 251 -14.81 -10.32 -15.82
N ARG A 252 -14.14 -9.52 -14.96
CA ARG A 252 -13.89 -9.85 -13.56
C ARG A 252 -15.07 -9.43 -12.72
N ASN A 253 -15.75 -10.39 -12.12
CA ASN A 253 -16.92 -10.12 -11.28
C ASN A 253 -16.58 -9.44 -9.96
N GLU A 254 -15.35 -9.53 -9.47
CA GLU A 254 -14.94 -8.96 -8.19
C GLU A 254 -13.50 -8.44 -8.23
N ALA A 255 -13.34 -7.11 -8.17
CA ALA A 255 -12.09 -6.55 -7.69
C ALA A 255 -12.02 -6.78 -6.17
N LEU A 256 -10.86 -7.13 -5.66
CA LEU A 256 -10.64 -7.09 -4.23
C LEU A 256 -10.74 -5.63 -3.76
N VAL A 257 -11.75 -5.34 -2.95
CA VAL A 257 -12.00 -4.00 -2.42
C VAL A 257 -11.63 -3.95 -0.95
N ARG A 258 -10.92 -2.91 -0.54
CA ARG A 258 -10.59 -2.72 0.87
C ARG A 258 -10.68 -1.27 1.31
N GLN A 259 -10.95 -1.08 2.59
CA GLN A 259 -10.80 0.20 3.24
C GLN A 259 -9.33 0.44 3.56
N ILE A 260 -8.82 1.60 3.19
CA ILE A 260 -7.43 2.01 3.42
C ILE A 260 -7.20 2.22 4.92
N GLY A 261 -6.09 1.68 5.46
CA GLY A 261 -5.71 1.69 6.86
C GLY A 261 -5.36 3.07 7.42
N CYS A 262 -5.05 3.09 8.72
CA CYS A 262 -4.86 4.35 9.46
C CYS A 262 -3.59 5.07 9.01
N VAL A 263 -2.50 4.34 8.80
CA VAL A 263 -1.21 4.93 8.39
C VAL A 263 -1.34 5.61 7.05
N ILE A 264 -1.83 4.89 6.05
CA ILE A 264 -2.00 5.44 4.70
C ILE A 264 -3.07 6.53 4.69
N GLY A 265 -4.17 6.31 5.39
CA GLY A 265 -5.25 7.29 5.53
C GLY A 265 -4.83 8.61 6.15
N THR A 266 -3.85 8.60 7.07
CA THR A 266 -3.25 9.82 7.63
C THR A 266 -2.67 10.73 6.55
N HIS A 267 -2.05 10.13 5.51
CA HIS A 267 -1.38 10.86 4.43
C HIS A 267 -2.29 11.07 3.21
N ALA A 268 -3.12 10.09 2.85
CA ALA A 268 -4.05 10.22 1.73
C ALA A 268 -5.24 11.13 2.04
N GLY A 269 -5.65 11.17 3.31
CA GLY A 269 -6.81 11.92 3.77
C GLY A 269 -8.14 11.24 3.44
N PRO A 270 -9.25 11.79 3.98
CA PRO A 270 -10.59 11.30 3.70
C PRO A 270 -11.00 11.59 2.25
N GLY A 271 -11.81 10.71 1.64
CA GLY A 271 -12.32 10.84 0.27
C GLY A 271 -11.29 10.45 -0.81
N ALA A 272 -10.20 9.81 -0.44
CA ALA A 272 -9.27 9.20 -1.39
C ALA A 272 -9.77 7.81 -1.81
N PHE A 273 -9.57 7.48 -3.08
CA PHE A 273 -9.84 6.14 -3.63
C PHE A 273 -8.93 5.87 -4.83
N GLY A 274 -8.73 4.60 -5.16
CA GLY A 274 -7.84 4.25 -6.25
C GLY A 274 -7.82 2.77 -6.58
N LEU A 275 -6.92 2.42 -7.49
CA LEU A 275 -6.69 1.08 -7.98
C LEU A 275 -5.19 0.81 -8.07
N ALA A 276 -4.78 -0.39 -7.66
CA ALA A 276 -3.47 -0.93 -7.98
C ALA A 276 -3.63 -2.16 -8.89
N PHE A 277 -2.73 -2.30 -9.85
CA PHE A 277 -2.74 -3.36 -10.86
C PHE A 277 -1.35 -3.58 -11.46
N LEU A 278 -1.15 -4.75 -12.03
CA LEU A 278 -0.05 -5.01 -12.95
C LEU A 278 -0.52 -4.74 -14.37
N ASP A 279 0.30 -4.11 -15.22
CA ASP A 279 -0.04 -3.86 -16.61
C ASP A 279 0.01 -5.14 -17.48
N GLU A 280 -0.49 -5.07 -18.72
CA GLU A 280 -0.54 -6.21 -19.64
C GLU A 280 0.84 -6.73 -20.07
N GLY A 281 1.90 -5.98 -19.86
CA GLY A 281 3.28 -6.41 -20.11
C GLY A 281 3.79 -7.43 -19.08
N PHE A 282 3.15 -7.53 -17.91
CA PHE A 282 3.55 -8.51 -16.89
C PHE A 282 3.16 -9.93 -17.29
N THR A 283 4.14 -10.83 -17.27
CA THR A 283 3.99 -12.27 -17.42
C THR A 283 4.79 -12.99 -16.34
N PHE A 284 4.28 -14.14 -15.86
CA PHE A 284 4.98 -14.99 -14.90
C PHE A 284 6.21 -15.68 -15.48
#